data_5a3bc4fd6b76047da684f0cf7b7edcfd
#
_entry.id   5a3bc4fd6b76047da684f0cf7b7edcfd
#
_cell.length_a   1.000
_cell.length_b   1.000
_cell.length_c   1.000
_cell.angle_alpha   90.00
_cell.angle_beta   90.00
_cell.angle_gamma   90.00
#
_symmetry.space_group_name_H-M   'P 1'
#
loop_
_entity.id
_entity.type
_entity.pdbx_description
1 polymer ?
#
loop_
_entity_poly.entity_id
_entity_poly.type
_entity_poly.pdbx_seq_one_letter_code
_entity_poly.pdbx_strand_id
1 'polypeptide(L)'
;MACTALTKGRGLDCSRISGGVKYVYFGVYDEFSPLPLVASGEVTDIEMGANTLYRYTVPRGSTTANESITGSTENGTLFYTPTVSMVLNKLTKEDQNQIKLLGQTQVIVFCQLNAQLANGHDVITAMGVVNAMSLNAGTADSGAAFGDRNG
;
A
#
# COMPACT_ATOMS: atom_id res chain seq x y z
N MET A 1 -35.03 2.01 -10.07
CA MET A 1 -33.80 2.80 -9.81
C MET A 1 -32.65 2.21 -10.59
N ALA A 2 -32.00 2.98 -11.41
CA ALA A 2 -30.88 2.49 -12.21
C ALA A 2 -29.61 2.46 -11.37
N CYS A 3 -28.94 1.31 -11.33
CA CYS A 3 -27.61 1.22 -10.78
C CYS A 3 -26.60 1.88 -11.74
N THR A 4 -25.50 2.34 -11.21
CA THR A 4 -24.47 2.98 -12.04
C THR A 4 -23.93 2.00 -13.07
N ALA A 5 -24.06 2.35 -14.35
CA ALA A 5 -23.54 1.55 -15.45
C ALA A 5 -22.08 1.87 -15.72
N LEU A 6 -21.42 1.03 -16.51
CA LEU A 6 -20.10 1.32 -17.01
C LEU A 6 -20.14 2.59 -17.88
N THR A 7 -19.21 3.51 -17.64
CA THR A 7 -19.17 4.80 -18.31
C THR A 7 -17.98 4.94 -19.26
N LYS A 8 -17.01 4.03 -19.19
CA LYS A 8 -15.79 4.14 -19.98
C LYS A 8 -15.22 2.78 -20.33
N GLY A 9 -14.80 2.62 -21.59
CA GLY A 9 -14.01 1.48 -22.00
C GLY A 9 -12.51 1.72 -21.79
N ARG A 10 -11.71 0.69 -22.04
CA ARG A 10 -10.26 0.75 -21.96
C ARG A 10 -9.62 0.03 -23.13
N GLY A 11 -8.72 0.71 -23.84
CA GLY A 11 -7.86 0.11 -24.84
C GLY A 11 -6.55 -0.40 -24.25
N LEU A 12 -5.77 -1.11 -25.06
CA LEU A 12 -4.42 -1.52 -24.68
C LEU A 12 -3.46 -0.35 -24.89
N ASP A 13 -2.62 -0.13 -23.88
CA ASP A 13 -1.55 0.85 -23.97
C ASP A 13 -0.35 0.23 -24.71
N CYS A 14 0.28 1.01 -25.57
CA CYS A 14 1.49 0.61 -26.29
C CYS A 14 2.74 0.73 -25.42
N SER A 15 2.70 1.49 -24.33
CA SER A 15 3.84 1.63 -23.43
C SER A 15 4.04 0.39 -22.59
N ARG A 16 5.29 0.04 -22.37
CA ARG A 16 5.67 -1.09 -21.51
C ARG A 16 6.21 -0.55 -20.20
N ILE A 17 5.54 -0.89 -19.10
CA ILE A 17 5.86 -0.41 -17.77
C ILE A 17 6.25 -1.59 -16.91
N SER A 18 7.32 -1.43 -16.13
CA SER A 18 7.74 -2.42 -15.15
C SER A 18 6.76 -2.46 -13.99
N GLY A 19 6.41 -3.65 -13.53
CA GLY A 19 5.64 -3.83 -12.30
C GLY A 19 6.49 -3.67 -11.05
N GLY A 20 5.84 -3.71 -9.90
CA GLY A 20 6.48 -3.70 -8.58
C GLY A 20 6.38 -2.37 -7.86
N VAL A 21 6.84 -2.38 -6.62
CA VAL A 21 6.78 -1.25 -5.69
C VAL A 21 8.20 -0.78 -5.37
N LYS A 22 8.43 0.53 -5.45
CA LYS A 22 9.73 1.15 -5.09
C LYS A 22 9.84 1.42 -3.61
N TYR A 23 8.83 2.10 -3.07
CA TYR A 23 8.79 2.56 -1.69
C TYR A 23 7.43 2.30 -1.09
N VAL A 24 7.42 2.05 0.20
CA VAL A 24 6.19 1.93 0.98
C VAL A 24 6.23 3.02 2.05
N TYR A 25 5.15 3.79 2.15
CA TYR A 25 5.00 4.83 3.15
C TYR A 25 3.91 4.43 4.12
N PHE A 26 4.21 4.55 5.41
CA PHE A 26 3.23 4.31 6.47
C PHE A 26 2.89 5.62 7.16
N GLY A 27 1.62 5.93 7.26
CA GLY A 27 1.12 7.03 8.07
C GLY A 27 0.21 6.49 9.16
N VAL A 28 0.36 6.93 10.39
CA VAL A 28 -0.51 6.53 11.50
C VAL A 28 -1.92 7.07 11.23
N TYR A 29 -2.92 6.19 11.27
CA TYR A 29 -4.29 6.54 10.90
C TYR A 29 -4.84 7.72 11.71
N ASP A 30 -4.58 7.74 13.01
CA ASP A 30 -5.09 8.79 13.88
C ASP A 30 -4.37 10.15 13.73
N GLU A 31 -3.24 10.16 13.05
CA GLU A 31 -2.47 11.40 12.82
C GLU A 31 -2.96 12.20 11.61
N PHE A 32 -3.84 11.63 10.81
CA PHE A 32 -4.46 12.35 9.69
C PHE A 32 -5.67 13.14 10.19
N SER A 33 -5.63 14.46 10.05
CA SER A 33 -6.74 15.32 10.45
C SER A 33 -6.92 16.47 9.46
N PRO A 34 -7.91 16.40 8.56
CA PRO A 34 -8.81 15.27 8.30
C PRO A 34 -8.12 14.09 7.60
N LEU A 35 -8.86 12.99 7.44
CA LEU A 35 -8.41 11.87 6.60
C LEU A 35 -8.17 12.35 5.17
N PRO A 36 -7.30 11.64 4.40
CA PRO A 36 -7.02 12.05 3.03
C PRO A 36 -8.29 12.24 2.21
N LEU A 37 -8.38 13.37 1.52
CA LEU A 37 -9.53 13.69 0.71
C LEU A 37 -9.50 12.89 -0.59
N VAL A 38 -10.62 12.25 -0.91
CA VAL A 38 -10.77 11.46 -2.12
C VAL A 38 -11.82 12.14 -3.02
N ALA A 39 -11.42 12.44 -4.25
CA ALA A 39 -12.30 12.97 -5.27
C ALA A 39 -12.09 12.21 -6.58
N SER A 40 -13.18 11.73 -7.18
CA SER A 40 -13.14 10.96 -8.44
C SER A 40 -12.21 9.75 -8.40
N GLY A 41 -12.11 9.10 -7.25
CA GLY A 41 -11.25 7.93 -7.06
C GLY A 41 -9.77 8.24 -6.83
N GLU A 42 -9.41 9.52 -6.68
CA GLU A 42 -8.03 9.94 -6.42
C GLU A 42 -7.92 10.67 -5.08
N VAL A 43 -6.81 10.45 -4.38
CA VAL A 43 -6.48 11.23 -3.20
C VAL A 43 -5.97 12.59 -3.65
N THR A 44 -6.68 13.65 -3.27
CA THR A 44 -6.37 15.02 -3.71
C THR A 44 -5.51 15.77 -2.72
N ASP A 45 -5.56 15.41 -1.44
CA ASP A 45 -4.80 16.09 -0.40
C ASP A 45 -4.55 15.17 0.78
N ILE A 46 -3.42 15.37 1.45
CA ILE A 46 -3.01 14.66 2.66
C ILE A 46 -2.57 15.69 3.68
N GLU A 47 -3.31 15.80 4.78
CA GLU A 47 -2.99 16.71 5.86
C GLU A 47 -2.57 15.94 7.11
N MET A 48 -1.32 16.12 7.52
CA MET A 48 -0.77 15.49 8.72
C MET A 48 -0.29 16.49 9.78
N GLY A 49 -0.37 17.79 9.48
CA GLY A 49 0.15 18.83 10.38
C GLY A 49 1.65 18.66 10.61
N ALA A 50 2.06 18.51 11.87
CA ALA A 50 3.47 18.30 12.24
C ALA A 50 3.93 16.83 12.13
N ASN A 51 3.02 15.91 11.83
CA ASN A 51 3.31 14.49 11.71
C ASN A 51 3.89 14.16 10.34
N THR A 52 4.57 13.03 10.22
CA THR A 52 5.26 12.64 9.00
C THR A 52 4.86 11.23 8.54
N LEU A 53 5.03 10.99 7.24
CA LEU A 53 4.96 9.65 6.68
C LEU A 53 6.33 8.96 6.84
N TYR A 54 6.30 7.69 7.19
CA TYR A 54 7.51 6.87 7.35
C TYR A 54 7.76 6.07 6.08
N ARG A 55 8.88 6.34 5.42
CA ARG A 55 9.25 5.68 4.17
C ARG A 55 10.11 4.45 4.43
N TYR A 56 9.72 3.34 3.84
CA TYR A 56 10.51 2.10 3.82
C TYR A 56 10.98 1.84 2.40
N THR A 57 12.29 1.77 2.24
CA THR A 57 12.90 1.36 0.98
C THR A 57 12.95 -0.16 0.93
N VAL A 58 12.39 -0.73 -0.11
CA VAL A 58 12.27 -2.19 -0.26
C VAL A 58 13.14 -2.69 -1.40
N PRO A 59 13.64 -3.94 -1.33
CA PRO A 59 14.38 -4.54 -2.42
C PRO A 59 13.53 -4.63 -3.69
N ARG A 60 14.16 -4.43 -4.83
CA ARG A 60 13.47 -4.51 -6.11
C ARG A 60 12.90 -5.92 -6.32
N GLY A 61 11.65 -5.99 -6.69
CA GLY A 61 10.97 -7.24 -7.05
C GLY A 61 10.47 -8.08 -5.87
N SER A 62 10.66 -7.64 -4.62
CA SER A 62 10.26 -8.39 -3.45
C SER A 62 8.98 -7.88 -2.77
N THR A 63 8.54 -6.68 -3.13
CA THR A 63 7.36 -6.05 -2.52
C THR A 63 6.22 -6.00 -3.53
N THR A 64 5.05 -6.42 -3.10
CA THR A 64 3.83 -6.40 -3.91
C THR A 64 2.71 -5.72 -3.16
N ALA A 65 1.90 -4.98 -3.91
CA ALA A 65 0.64 -4.43 -3.43
C ALA A 65 -0.48 -5.05 -4.25
N ASN A 66 -1.44 -5.62 -3.59
CA ASN A 66 -2.53 -6.35 -4.21
C ASN A 66 -3.86 -5.91 -3.60
N GLU A 67 -4.88 -5.82 -4.44
CA GLU A 67 -6.23 -5.55 -4.00
C GLU A 67 -7.14 -6.66 -4.49
N SER A 68 -7.77 -7.35 -3.56
CA SER A 68 -8.72 -8.42 -3.84
C SER A 68 -10.14 -7.88 -3.76
N ILE A 69 -10.95 -8.22 -4.74
CA ILE A 69 -12.36 -7.83 -4.79
C ILE A 69 -13.21 -9.08 -4.56
N THR A 70 -14.02 -9.04 -3.53
CA THR A 70 -14.91 -10.15 -3.19
C THR A 70 -16.37 -9.68 -3.24
N GLY A 71 -17.20 -10.39 -3.96
CA GLY A 71 -18.61 -10.06 -4.10
C GLY A 71 -19.51 -11.28 -3.96
N SER A 72 -20.72 -11.03 -3.52
CA SER A 72 -21.79 -12.03 -3.50
C SER A 72 -23.02 -11.43 -4.14
N THR A 73 -23.45 -12.02 -5.25
CA THR A 73 -24.66 -11.57 -5.94
C THR A 73 -25.92 -11.93 -5.16
N GLU A 74 -25.89 -13.01 -4.40
CA GLU A 74 -27.03 -13.42 -3.57
C GLU A 74 -27.30 -12.44 -2.43
N ASN A 75 -26.22 -11.96 -1.79
CA ASN A 75 -26.33 -11.03 -0.67
C ASN A 75 -26.23 -9.57 -1.09
N GLY A 76 -25.92 -9.30 -2.37
CA GLY A 76 -25.75 -7.94 -2.86
C GLY A 76 -24.56 -7.21 -2.25
N THR A 77 -23.53 -7.93 -1.79
CA THR A 77 -22.36 -7.34 -1.13
C THR A 77 -21.14 -7.35 -2.05
N LEU A 78 -20.34 -6.32 -1.90
CA LEU A 78 -19.05 -6.20 -2.59
C LEU A 78 -18.07 -5.53 -1.63
N PHE A 79 -16.90 -6.12 -1.45
CA PHE A 79 -15.85 -5.50 -0.63
C PHE A 79 -14.46 -5.71 -1.23
N TYR A 80 -13.59 -4.79 -0.89
CA TYR A 80 -12.20 -4.73 -1.36
C TYR A 80 -11.26 -5.03 -0.20
N THR A 81 -10.30 -5.91 -0.43
CA THR A 81 -9.29 -6.26 0.57
C THR A 81 -7.90 -5.93 0.01
N PRO A 82 -7.35 -4.76 0.34
CA PRO A 82 -5.99 -4.44 -0.06
C PRO A 82 -4.98 -5.19 0.81
N THR A 83 -3.91 -5.67 0.19
CA THR A 83 -2.83 -6.38 0.87
C THR A 83 -1.50 -5.89 0.35
N VAL A 84 -0.61 -5.52 1.26
CA VAL A 84 0.78 -5.18 0.94
C VAL A 84 1.68 -6.20 1.58
N SER A 85 2.51 -6.84 0.76
CA SER A 85 3.52 -7.80 1.21
C SER A 85 4.88 -7.23 0.88
N MET A 86 5.74 -7.09 1.89
CA MET A 86 7.08 -6.55 1.68
C MET A 86 8.12 -7.36 2.43
N VAL A 87 9.34 -7.33 1.91
CA VAL A 87 10.51 -7.99 2.49
C VAL A 87 11.53 -6.91 2.85
N LEU A 88 12.01 -6.96 4.07
CA LEU A 88 13.10 -6.09 4.54
C LEU A 88 14.36 -6.93 4.72
N ASN A 89 15.45 -6.46 4.13
CA ASN A 89 16.73 -7.13 4.24
C ASN A 89 17.53 -6.60 5.42
N LYS A 90 18.34 -7.45 6.03
CA LYS A 90 19.29 -7.09 7.10
C LYS A 90 18.59 -6.33 8.25
N LEU A 91 17.62 -6.98 8.87
CA LEU A 91 16.86 -6.39 9.98
C LEU A 91 17.81 -5.93 11.10
N THR A 92 17.65 -4.67 11.48
CA THR A 92 18.32 -4.09 12.64
C THR A 92 17.42 -4.16 13.87
N LYS A 93 17.96 -3.81 15.02
CA LYS A 93 17.20 -3.69 16.26
C LYS A 93 16.07 -2.65 16.12
N GLU A 94 16.37 -1.54 15.48
CA GLU A 94 15.39 -0.47 15.23
C GLU A 94 14.25 -0.97 14.34
N ASP A 95 14.57 -1.73 13.29
CA ASP A 95 13.56 -2.30 12.40
C ASP A 95 12.62 -3.24 13.14
N GLN A 96 13.17 -4.11 14.00
CA GLN A 96 12.36 -5.02 14.80
C GLN A 96 11.43 -4.27 15.76
N ASN A 97 11.90 -3.20 16.38
CA ASN A 97 11.09 -2.35 17.26
C ASN A 97 9.98 -1.64 16.47
N GLN A 98 10.26 -1.14 15.28
CA GLN A 98 9.26 -0.48 14.43
C GLN A 98 8.19 -1.46 13.96
N ILE A 99 8.56 -2.67 13.59
CA ILE A 99 7.61 -3.72 13.21
C ILE A 99 6.69 -4.08 14.39
N LYS A 100 7.23 -4.15 15.59
CA LYS A 100 6.46 -4.39 16.79
C LYS A 100 5.43 -3.27 17.04
N LEU A 101 5.83 -2.02 16.88
CA LEU A 101 4.93 -0.88 16.97
C LEU A 101 3.87 -0.91 15.86
N LEU A 102 4.25 -1.26 14.65
CA LEU A 102 3.34 -1.41 13.53
C LEU A 102 2.26 -2.46 13.80
N GLY A 103 2.60 -3.53 14.49
CA GLY A 103 1.64 -4.56 14.88
C GLY A 103 0.57 -4.07 15.87
N GLN A 104 0.80 -2.96 16.55
CA GLN A 104 -0.11 -2.36 17.52
C GLN A 104 -0.85 -1.13 16.97
N THR A 105 -0.47 -0.66 15.79
CA THR A 105 -0.94 0.62 15.22
C THR A 105 -1.71 0.38 13.95
N GLN A 106 -2.79 1.14 13.77
CA GLN A 106 -3.52 1.19 12.51
C GLN A 106 -2.88 2.25 11.61
N VAL A 107 -2.68 1.92 10.35
CA VAL A 107 -1.96 2.77 9.40
C VAL A 107 -2.70 2.92 8.09
N ILE A 108 -2.40 4.02 7.38
CA ILE A 108 -2.70 4.17 5.96
C ILE A 108 -1.40 3.92 5.21
N VAL A 109 -1.47 3.09 4.19
CA VAL A 109 -0.29 2.67 3.42
C VAL A 109 -0.33 3.31 2.05
N PHE A 110 0.78 3.94 1.66
CA PHE A 110 0.98 4.49 0.32
C PHE A 110 2.10 3.72 -0.35
N CYS A 111 1.83 3.14 -1.52
CA CYS A 111 2.80 2.39 -2.29
C CYS A 111 3.19 3.19 -3.53
N GLN A 112 4.47 3.54 -3.64
CA GLN A 112 5.01 4.17 -4.84
C GLN A 112 5.45 3.10 -5.81
N LEU A 113 4.77 3.03 -6.94
CA LEU A 113 4.97 2.01 -7.94
C LEU A 113 6.10 2.36 -8.91
N ASN A 114 6.60 1.36 -9.64
CA ASN A 114 7.52 1.59 -10.76
C ASN A 114 6.83 2.20 -11.98
N ALA A 115 5.51 2.07 -12.06
CA ALA A 115 4.71 2.66 -13.12
C ALA A 115 4.75 4.19 -13.06
N GLN A 116 4.76 4.84 -14.22
CA GLN A 116 4.81 6.30 -14.32
C GLN A 116 3.57 6.84 -15.02
N LEU A 117 3.16 8.03 -14.59
CA LEU A 117 2.13 8.82 -15.26
C LEU A 117 2.71 9.51 -16.49
N ALA A 118 1.83 10.02 -17.36
CA ALA A 118 2.24 10.73 -18.56
C ALA A 118 3.14 11.95 -18.30
N ASN A 119 3.03 12.55 -17.11
CA ASN A 119 3.86 13.68 -16.70
C ASN A 119 5.24 13.29 -16.13
N GLY A 120 5.57 12.00 -16.13
CA GLY A 120 6.85 11.48 -15.60
C GLY A 120 6.88 11.19 -14.11
N HIS A 121 5.83 11.49 -13.36
CA HIS A 121 5.74 11.15 -11.95
C HIS A 121 5.33 9.70 -11.74
N ASP A 122 5.81 9.09 -10.67
CA ASP A 122 5.45 7.72 -10.31
C ASP A 122 4.01 7.64 -9.81
N VAL A 123 3.37 6.52 -10.11
CA VAL A 123 2.02 6.23 -9.59
C VAL A 123 2.12 5.86 -8.11
N ILE A 124 1.30 6.49 -7.28
CA ILE A 124 1.21 6.19 -5.86
C ILE A 124 -0.19 5.67 -5.56
N THR A 125 -0.27 4.50 -4.95
CA THR A 125 -1.52 3.88 -4.54
C THR A 125 -1.71 4.03 -3.04
N ALA A 126 -2.86 4.56 -2.63
CA ALA A 126 -3.22 4.69 -1.21
C ALA A 126 -4.14 3.54 -0.81
N MET A 127 -3.85 2.93 0.32
CA MET A 127 -4.62 1.81 0.86
C MET A 127 -4.99 2.07 2.31
N GLY A 128 -6.21 1.68 2.69
CA GLY A 128 -6.69 1.82 4.05
C GLY A 128 -7.13 3.24 4.44
N VAL A 129 -7.50 4.07 3.48
CA VAL A 129 -7.86 5.47 3.72
C VAL A 129 -9.10 5.60 4.62
N VAL A 130 -10.07 4.70 4.49
CA VAL A 130 -11.33 4.76 5.26
C VAL A 130 -11.23 3.94 6.55
N ASN A 131 -10.74 2.70 6.46
CA ASN A 131 -10.79 1.73 7.56
C ASN A 131 -9.44 1.40 8.18
N ALA A 132 -8.38 2.01 7.68
CA ALA A 132 -7.01 1.71 8.07
C ALA A 132 -6.56 0.28 7.72
N MET A 133 -5.28 0.04 7.84
CA MET A 133 -4.66 -1.27 7.65
C MET A 133 -3.91 -1.68 8.90
N SER A 134 -3.79 -2.98 9.10
CA SER A 134 -3.07 -3.56 10.24
C SER A 134 -2.08 -4.62 9.76
N LEU A 135 -1.03 -4.84 10.53
CA LEU A 135 -0.12 -5.94 10.29
C LEU A 135 -0.81 -7.26 10.66
N ASN A 136 -0.96 -8.14 9.68
CA ASN A 136 -1.63 -9.44 9.88
C ASN A 136 -0.66 -10.57 10.17
N ALA A 137 0.48 -10.59 9.48
CA ALA A 137 1.45 -11.66 9.63
C ALA A 137 2.85 -11.17 9.24
N GLY A 138 3.84 -11.74 9.85
CA GLY A 138 5.23 -11.46 9.52
C GLY A 138 6.13 -12.56 10.06
N THR A 139 7.27 -12.75 9.41
CA THR A 139 8.29 -13.69 9.83
C THR A 139 9.65 -13.00 9.77
N ALA A 140 10.52 -13.36 10.70
CA ALA A 140 11.91 -12.89 10.69
C ALA A 140 12.83 -14.11 10.73
N ASP A 141 13.84 -14.10 9.85
CA ASP A 141 14.79 -15.20 9.71
C ASP A 141 16.21 -14.71 9.93
N SER A 142 16.98 -15.48 10.67
CA SER A 142 18.39 -15.18 10.87
C SER A 142 19.23 -15.44 9.62
N GLY A 143 18.74 -16.26 8.70
CA GLY A 143 19.49 -16.74 7.56
C GLY A 143 20.53 -17.81 7.93
N ALA A 144 21.02 -18.52 6.94
CA ALA A 144 22.15 -19.42 7.06
C ALA A 144 23.47 -18.66 6.85
N ALA A 145 24.60 -19.29 7.14
CA ALA A 145 25.93 -18.64 7.03
C ALA A 145 26.23 -18.06 5.63
N PHE A 146 25.66 -18.68 4.60
CA PHE A 146 25.79 -18.22 3.20
C PHE A 146 24.45 -17.84 2.59
N GLY A 147 23.45 -17.57 3.42
CA GLY A 147 22.11 -17.15 2.99
C GLY A 147 21.80 -15.72 3.42
N ASP A 148 20.63 -15.24 3.02
CA ASP A 148 20.16 -13.91 3.34
C ASP A 148 19.41 -13.88 4.67
N ARG A 149 19.62 -12.81 5.42
CA ARG A 149 18.80 -12.52 6.61
C ARG A 149 17.64 -11.62 6.18
N ASN A 150 16.44 -12.15 6.25
CA ASN A 150 15.22 -11.47 5.82
C ASN A 150 14.19 -11.33 6.96
N GLY A 151 13.32 -10.36 6.80
CA GLY A 151 12.15 -10.17 7.66
C GLY A 151 10.89 -9.83 6.86
#